data_cd325570a404b8997e00b88fd58e3c62
#
_entry.id   cd325570a404b8997e00b88fd58e3c62
#
_cell.length_a   1.000
_cell.length_b   1.000
_cell.length_c   1.000
_cell.angle_alpha   90.00
_cell.angle_beta   90.00
_cell.angle_gamma   90.00
#
_symmetry.space_group_name_H-M   'P 1'
#
loop_
_entity.id
_entity.type
_entity.pdbx_description
1 polymer ?
#
loop_
_entity_poly.entity_id
_entity_poly.type
_entity_poly.pdbx_seq_one_letter_code
_entity_poly.pdbx_strand_id
1 'polypeptide(L)' 'MISPRISELVFEITEEAEGGYSAECLTEAIVTQAETWEELRANVKEAVEAYFFDGPKPQSIRLHLVKSEVFALE' A
#
# COMPACT_ATOMS: atom_id res chain seq x y z
N MET A 1 -13.61 14.23 23.92
CA MET A 1 -13.62 14.05 22.49
C MET A 1 -12.80 12.84 22.07
N ILE A 2 -13.33 12.06 21.17
CA ILE A 2 -12.68 10.85 20.74
C ILE A 2 -11.84 11.14 19.47
N SER A 3 -10.59 10.74 19.49
CA SER A 3 -9.74 10.86 18.32
C SER A 3 -10.34 10.06 17.18
N PRO A 4 -10.35 10.59 15.97
CA PRO A 4 -10.87 9.84 14.86
C PRO A 4 -10.05 8.58 14.64
N ARG A 5 -10.76 7.50 14.41
CA ARG A 5 -10.10 6.24 14.10
C ARG A 5 -9.91 6.16 12.60
N ILE A 6 -8.74 5.71 12.19
CA ILE A 6 -8.51 5.47 10.77
C ILE A 6 -9.29 4.23 10.37
N SER A 7 -10.32 4.41 9.56
CA SER A 7 -11.12 3.27 9.14
C SER A 7 -10.49 2.56 7.94
N GLU A 8 -9.85 3.29 7.07
CA GLU A 8 -9.23 2.70 5.89
C GLU A 8 -7.90 3.39 5.63
N LEU A 9 -6.87 2.58 5.40
CA LEU A 9 -5.56 3.10 5.03
C LEU A 9 -5.33 2.76 3.57
N VAL A 10 -5.00 3.76 2.76
CA VAL A 10 -4.88 3.58 1.32
C VAL A 10 -3.42 3.61 0.90
N PHE A 11 -3.02 2.59 0.15
CA PHE A 11 -1.70 2.53 -0.45
C PHE A 11 -1.83 2.65 -1.95
N GLU A 12 -0.99 3.48 -2.54
CA GLU A 12 -0.89 3.55 -3.99
C GLU A 12 0.18 2.55 -4.42
N ILE A 13 -0.21 1.66 -5.33
CA ILE A 13 0.67 0.59 -5.77
C ILE A 13 1.12 0.89 -7.19
N THR A 14 2.41 0.77 -7.42
CA THR A 14 3.00 0.95 -8.74
C THR A 14 3.64 -0.35 -9.16
N GLU A 15 3.35 -0.79 -10.36
CA GLU A 15 4.00 -1.96 -10.94
C GLU A 15 5.32 -1.52 -11.55
N GLU A 16 6.42 -2.16 -11.15
CA GLU A 16 7.74 -1.76 -11.60
C GLU A 16 8.02 -2.33 -12.98
N ALA A 17 8.79 -1.56 -13.77
CA ALA A 17 9.08 -1.97 -15.15
C ALA A 17 9.84 -3.29 -15.23
N GLU A 18 10.66 -3.57 -14.21
CA GLU A 18 11.44 -4.80 -14.18
C GLU A 18 10.79 -5.93 -13.43
N GLY A 19 9.51 -5.73 -13.09
CA GLY A 19 8.77 -6.71 -12.32
C GLY A 19 8.66 -6.29 -10.86
N GLY A 20 7.61 -6.80 -10.21
CA GLY A 20 7.39 -6.47 -8.82
C GLY A 20 6.51 -5.24 -8.66
N TYR A 21 6.28 -4.90 -7.40
CA TYR A 21 5.39 -3.81 -7.03
C TYR A 21 5.99 -2.99 -5.90
N SER A 22 5.67 -1.70 -5.90
CA SER A 22 5.98 -0.85 -4.77
C SER A 22 4.70 -0.27 -4.23
N ALA A 23 4.65 -0.06 -2.92
CA ALA A 23 3.47 0.46 -2.24
C ALA A 23 3.86 1.66 -1.40
N GLU A 24 3.07 2.71 -1.52
CA GLU A 24 3.30 3.93 -0.74
C GLU A 24 1.98 4.34 -0.12
N CYS A 25 1.99 4.51 1.21
CA CYS A 25 0.80 4.97 1.90
C CYS A 25 0.57 6.44 1.60
N LEU A 26 -0.69 6.81 1.37
CA LEU A 26 -1.01 8.19 1.00
C LEU A 26 -0.97 9.16 2.18
N THR A 27 -1.15 8.66 3.39
CA THR A 27 -1.26 9.52 4.56
C THR A 27 -0.17 9.31 5.61
N GLU A 28 0.45 8.13 5.60
CA GLU A 28 1.46 7.79 6.60
C GLU A 28 2.79 7.51 5.91
N ALA A 29 3.87 7.60 6.66
CA ALA A 29 5.20 7.37 6.09
C ALA A 29 5.51 5.88 6.06
N ILE A 30 4.75 5.14 5.25
CA ILE A 30 4.92 3.70 5.11
C ILE A 30 5.15 3.39 3.64
N VAL A 31 6.28 2.77 3.35
CA VAL A 31 6.64 2.36 1.99
C VAL A 31 7.15 0.93 2.05
N THR A 32 6.73 0.12 1.09
CA THR A 32 7.23 -1.24 1.00
C THR A 32 7.20 -1.69 -0.46
N GLN A 33 7.76 -2.87 -0.71
CA GLN A 33 7.81 -3.40 -2.07
C GLN A 33 7.87 -4.92 -2.01
N ALA A 34 7.58 -5.56 -3.12
CA ALA A 34 7.59 -7.02 -3.22
C ALA A 34 7.63 -7.45 -4.66
N GLU A 35 7.99 -8.72 -4.88
CA GLU A 35 8.06 -9.27 -6.23
C GLU A 35 6.70 -9.69 -6.77
N THR A 36 5.80 -10.11 -5.89
CA THR A 36 4.48 -10.58 -6.30
C THR A 36 3.40 -9.81 -5.52
N TRP A 37 2.18 -9.87 -6.04
CA TRP A 37 1.06 -9.21 -5.39
C TRP A 37 0.78 -9.80 -4.00
N GLU A 38 0.84 -11.13 -3.89
CA GLU A 38 0.59 -11.78 -2.61
C GLU A 38 1.63 -11.38 -1.58
N GLU A 39 2.88 -11.33 -2.00
CA GLU A 39 3.97 -10.91 -1.14
C GLU A 39 3.81 -9.45 -0.74
N LEU A 40 3.41 -8.60 -1.70
CA LEU A 40 3.18 -7.20 -1.41
C LEU A 40 2.10 -7.03 -0.36
N ARG A 41 1.02 -7.79 -0.51
CA ARG A 41 -0.08 -7.73 0.44
C ARG A 41 0.39 -8.11 1.85
N ALA A 42 1.18 -9.15 1.95
CA ALA A 42 1.73 -9.57 3.23
C ALA A 42 2.67 -8.53 3.82
N ASN A 43 3.51 -7.95 2.96
CA ASN A 43 4.46 -6.94 3.41
C ASN A 43 3.76 -5.67 3.86
N VAL A 44 2.70 -5.27 3.17
CA VAL A 44 1.93 -4.09 3.57
C VAL A 44 1.28 -4.34 4.93
N LYS A 45 0.70 -5.51 5.10
CA LYS A 45 0.06 -5.84 6.38
C LYS A 45 1.06 -5.78 7.52
N GLU A 46 2.22 -6.37 7.32
CA GLU A 46 3.27 -6.37 8.34
C GLU A 46 3.75 -4.96 8.65
N ALA A 47 3.95 -4.15 7.61
CA ALA A 47 4.41 -2.79 7.80
C ALA A 47 3.39 -1.94 8.54
N VAL A 48 2.11 -2.13 8.24
CA VAL A 48 1.06 -1.40 8.93
C VAL A 48 0.97 -1.81 10.39
N GLU A 49 1.07 -3.11 10.66
CA GLU A 49 1.03 -3.59 12.03
C GLU A 49 2.19 -3.05 12.84
N ALA A 50 3.37 -2.97 12.23
CA ALA A 50 4.52 -2.41 12.91
C ALA A 50 4.37 -0.91 13.15
N TYR A 51 3.85 -0.20 12.17
CA TYR A 51 3.70 1.25 12.27
C TYR A 51 2.70 1.64 13.37
N PHE A 52 1.64 0.86 13.52
CA PHE A 52 0.58 1.14 14.49
C PHE A 52 0.64 0.22 15.71
N PHE A 53 1.81 -0.33 16.02
CA PHE A 53 1.89 -1.32 17.10
C PHE A 53 1.48 -0.75 18.45
N ASP A 54 1.61 0.56 18.63
CA ASP A 54 1.41 1.21 19.90
C ASP A 54 0.09 1.97 19.98
N GLY A 55 -0.85 1.66 19.11
CA GLY A 55 -2.10 2.38 19.12
C GLY A 55 -3.15 1.69 18.28
N PRO A 56 -4.29 2.36 18.09
CA PRO A 56 -5.37 1.79 17.29
C PRO A 56 -4.91 1.55 15.86
N LYS A 57 -5.26 0.42 15.31
CA LYS A 57 -4.93 0.06 13.95
C LYS A 57 -6.08 0.42 13.01
N PRO A 58 -5.80 0.66 11.74
CA PRO A 58 -6.89 0.87 10.78
C PRO A 58 -7.70 -0.40 10.64
N GLN A 59 -8.97 -0.23 10.30
CA GLN A 59 -9.87 -1.36 10.17
C GLN A 59 -9.65 -2.13 8.89
N SER A 60 -9.20 -1.44 7.85
CA SER A 60 -8.95 -2.08 6.57
C SER A 60 -7.84 -1.37 5.83
N ILE A 61 -7.28 -2.05 4.85
CA ILE A 61 -6.23 -1.52 4.00
C ILE A 61 -6.71 -1.66 2.56
N ARG A 62 -6.57 -0.58 1.79
CA ARG A 62 -6.89 -0.61 0.38
C ARG A 62 -5.60 -0.52 -0.42
N LEU A 63 -5.41 -1.45 -1.33
CA LEU A 63 -4.28 -1.41 -2.26
C LEU A 63 -4.83 -0.93 -3.60
N HIS A 64 -4.44 0.28 -3.97
CA HIS A 64 -4.91 0.89 -5.20
C HIS A 64 -3.82 0.80 -6.26
N LEU A 65 -4.01 -0.09 -7.22
CA LEU A 65 -3.02 -0.29 -8.29
C LEU A 65 -3.19 0.79 -9.34
N VAL A 66 -2.11 1.55 -9.53
CA VAL A 66 -2.06 2.57 -10.56
C VAL A 66 -1.31 1.96 -11.74
N LYS A 67 -1.94 1.95 -12.90
CA LYS A 67 -1.36 1.33 -14.06
C LYS A 67 -1.49 2.23 -15.27
N SER A 68 -0.42 2.37 -16.00
CA SER A 68 -0.45 3.09 -17.26
C SER A 68 0.19 2.24 -18.32
N GLU A 69 -0.28 2.42 -19.53
CA GLU A 69 0.23 1.65 -20.64
C GLU A 69 0.41 2.57 -21.85
N VAL A 70 1.53 2.42 -22.51
CA VAL A 70 1.81 3.17 -23.72
C VAL A 70 2.01 2.17 -24.85
N PHE A 71 1.30 2.38 -25.93
CA PHE A 71 1.49 1.53 -27.09
C PHE A 71 1.47 2.38 -28.36
N ALA A 72 2.14 1.89 -29.38
CA ALA A 72 2.29 2.65 -30.60
C ALA A 72 0.97 2.68 -31.38
N LEU A 73 0.68 3.84 -31.92
CA LEU A 73 -0.48 4.01 -32.80
C LEU A 73 0.02 3.93 -34.24
N GLU A 74 -0.50 2.96 -35.00
CA GLU A 74 -0.04 2.78 -36.38
C GLU A 74 -1.13 3.01 -37.37
#